data_9098a3c67c802dbc5e0a2bc577314781
#
_entry.id   9098a3c67c802dbc5e0a2bc577314781
#
_cell.length_a   1.000
_cell.length_b   1.000
_cell.length_c   1.000
_cell.angle_alpha   90.00
_cell.angle_beta   90.00
_cell.angle_gamma   90.00
#
_symmetry.space_group_name_H-M   'P 1'
#
loop_
_entity.id
_entity.type
_entity.pdbx_description
1 polymer ?
#
loop_
_entity_poly.entity_id
_entity_poly.type
_entity_poly.pdbx_seq_one_letter_code
_entity_poly.pdbx_strand_id
1 'polypeptide(L)'
;SRWCTTFWSHTYNSFDQIESPSPKGENALHALTLDWKRFVTDRTVDFMKHEISAIRAGGSDLPATANLMYDYDGLDYKKFKDVMDIASWDNYPSWHKKDNYTTAVDGALQHDLMRSIKKAPFLLMESCPSATNWKPINKLKKPGMHLAASLQAVAHGSDSVLYFQLRQSQGASEKFHGAVIDHYGGDDTRVFREVAEVGKVLEQIQETVG
;
A
#
# COMPACT_ATOMS: atom_id res chain seq x y z
N SER A 1 2.93 -2.71 -32.28
CA SER A 1 4.01 -3.71 -32.33
C SER A 1 3.73 -4.73 -33.43
N ARG A 2 4.80 -5.39 -33.94
CA ARG A 2 4.69 -6.42 -35.01
C ARG A 2 3.69 -7.53 -34.66
N TRP A 3 3.58 -7.91 -33.40
CA TRP A 3 2.62 -8.89 -32.94
C TRP A 3 1.17 -8.42 -33.05
N CYS A 4 0.90 -7.17 -32.71
CA CYS A 4 -0.45 -6.62 -32.85
C CYS A 4 -0.89 -6.59 -34.30
N THR A 5 -0.02 -6.16 -35.21
CA THR A 5 -0.34 -6.03 -36.64
C THR A 5 -0.31 -7.35 -37.38
N THR A 6 0.69 -8.21 -37.13
CA THR A 6 0.91 -9.42 -37.94
C THR A 6 0.06 -10.59 -37.45
N PHE A 7 -0.05 -10.79 -36.14
CA PHE A 7 -0.75 -11.95 -35.58
C PHE A 7 -2.22 -11.64 -35.26
N TRP A 8 -2.47 -10.49 -34.59
CA TRP A 8 -3.81 -10.14 -34.12
C TRP A 8 -4.58 -9.20 -35.04
N SER A 9 -4.02 -8.88 -36.22
CA SER A 9 -4.65 -8.06 -37.26
C SER A 9 -5.05 -6.66 -36.82
N HIS A 10 -4.43 -6.11 -35.78
CA HIS A 10 -4.66 -4.75 -35.34
C HIS A 10 -3.71 -3.80 -36.08
N THR A 11 -4.22 -3.03 -37.01
CA THR A 11 -3.47 -2.04 -37.77
C THR A 11 -3.94 -0.64 -37.40
N TYR A 12 -3.00 0.21 -37.02
CA TYR A 12 -3.25 1.59 -36.65
C TYR A 12 -2.53 2.52 -37.64
N ASN A 13 -3.25 3.50 -38.17
CA ASN A 13 -2.71 4.52 -39.07
C ASN A 13 -2.35 5.81 -38.31
N SER A 14 -2.91 6.01 -37.11
CA SER A 14 -2.66 7.16 -36.25
C SER A 14 -2.82 6.78 -34.78
N PHE A 15 -2.28 7.59 -33.87
CA PHE A 15 -2.33 7.32 -32.41
C PHE A 15 -3.75 7.43 -31.83
N ASP A 16 -4.61 8.26 -32.42
CA ASP A 16 -6.01 8.44 -32.01
C ASP A 16 -6.88 7.19 -32.23
N GLN A 17 -6.40 6.23 -33.02
CA GLN A 17 -7.06 4.93 -33.22
C GLN A 17 -6.72 3.90 -32.14
N ILE A 18 -5.77 4.20 -31.26
CA ILE A 18 -5.32 3.28 -30.23
C ILE A 18 -6.15 3.51 -28.97
N GLU A 19 -7.11 2.63 -28.74
CA GLU A 19 -7.93 2.63 -27.52
C GLU A 19 -7.22 1.95 -26.35
N SER A 20 -7.65 2.28 -25.13
CA SER A 20 -7.20 1.57 -23.94
C SER A 20 -7.62 0.10 -23.99
N PRO A 21 -6.82 -0.84 -23.49
CA PRO A 21 -7.20 -2.26 -23.42
C PRO A 21 -8.54 -2.45 -22.71
N SER A 22 -9.45 -3.17 -23.34
CA SER A 22 -10.75 -3.49 -22.77
C SER A 22 -10.68 -4.86 -22.05
N PRO A 23 -11.31 -5.03 -20.87
CA PRO A 23 -11.39 -6.35 -20.23
C PRO A 23 -12.24 -7.37 -21.04
N LYS A 24 -12.96 -6.90 -22.07
CA LYS A 24 -13.89 -7.74 -22.84
C LYS A 24 -13.29 -8.42 -24.10
N GLY A 25 -12.05 -8.17 -24.47
CA GLY A 25 -11.53 -8.79 -25.68
C GLY A 25 -10.08 -8.63 -26.03
N GLU A 26 -9.34 -7.74 -25.36
CA GLU A 26 -7.98 -7.37 -25.77
C GLU A 26 -6.89 -7.91 -24.83
N ASN A 27 -7.25 -8.78 -23.89
CA ASN A 27 -6.29 -9.45 -23.00
C ASN A 27 -5.22 -10.25 -23.75
N ALA A 28 -5.47 -10.61 -25.01
CA ALA A 28 -4.51 -11.29 -25.87
C ALA A 28 -3.47 -10.36 -26.51
N LEU A 29 -3.67 -9.04 -26.46
CA LEU A 29 -2.74 -8.04 -26.99
C LEU A 29 -1.71 -7.64 -25.93
N HIS A 30 -0.88 -8.57 -25.53
CA HIS A 30 0.08 -8.37 -24.42
C HIS A 30 0.95 -7.12 -24.58
N ALA A 31 1.39 -6.81 -25.79
CA ALA A 31 2.20 -5.61 -26.05
C ALA A 31 1.40 -4.32 -25.79
N LEU A 32 0.15 -4.25 -26.24
CA LEU A 32 -0.73 -3.10 -25.99
C LEU A 32 -1.03 -2.95 -24.50
N THR A 33 -1.33 -4.06 -23.82
CA THR A 33 -1.57 -4.08 -22.37
C THR A 33 -0.34 -3.61 -21.59
N LEU A 34 0.85 -4.06 -21.98
CA LEU A 34 2.09 -3.63 -21.34
C LEU A 34 2.38 -2.14 -21.58
N ASP A 35 2.20 -1.66 -22.80
CA ASP A 35 2.40 -0.25 -23.12
C ASP A 35 1.36 0.64 -22.43
N TRP A 36 0.13 0.14 -22.26
CA TRP A 36 -0.89 0.83 -21.47
C TRP A 36 -0.49 0.95 -19.99
N LYS A 37 0.02 -0.12 -19.37
CA LYS A 37 0.53 -0.08 -17.99
C LYS A 37 1.69 0.91 -17.84
N ARG A 38 2.59 0.94 -18.83
CA ARG A 38 3.69 1.93 -18.86
C ARG A 38 3.15 3.36 -18.97
N PHE A 39 2.21 3.59 -19.87
CA PHE A 39 1.56 4.89 -20.02
C PHE A 39 0.87 5.34 -18.72
N VAL A 40 0.10 4.46 -18.10
CA VAL A 40 -0.56 4.75 -16.80
C VAL A 40 0.47 5.08 -15.74
N THR A 41 1.56 4.31 -15.66
CA THR A 41 2.65 4.58 -14.71
C THR A 41 3.26 5.96 -14.96
N ASP A 42 3.58 6.31 -16.21
CA ASP A 42 4.18 7.60 -16.55
C ASP A 42 3.24 8.76 -16.23
N ARG A 43 1.94 8.62 -16.51
CA ARG A 43 0.93 9.65 -16.15
C ARG A 43 0.78 9.81 -14.64
N THR A 44 0.80 8.71 -13.88
CA THR A 44 0.71 8.76 -12.42
C THR A 44 1.95 9.42 -11.80
N VAL A 45 3.13 9.09 -12.31
CA VAL A 45 4.38 9.73 -11.89
C VAL A 45 4.37 11.23 -12.19
N ASP A 46 3.92 11.64 -13.39
CA ASP A 46 3.84 13.05 -13.74
C ASP A 46 2.81 13.80 -12.90
N PHE A 47 1.69 13.16 -12.58
CA PHE A 47 0.69 13.73 -11.69
C PHE A 47 1.27 13.96 -10.29
N MET A 48 1.95 12.96 -9.74
CA MET A 48 2.63 13.10 -8.44
C MET A 48 3.68 14.23 -8.44
N LYS A 49 4.47 14.34 -9.51
CA LYS A 49 5.43 15.47 -9.67
C LYS A 49 4.72 16.83 -9.63
N HIS A 50 3.58 16.91 -10.31
CA HIS A 50 2.80 18.14 -10.36
C HIS A 50 2.28 18.53 -8.98
N GLU A 51 1.72 17.58 -8.22
CA GLU A 51 1.24 17.82 -6.86
C GLU A 51 2.38 18.24 -5.92
N ILE A 52 3.50 17.52 -5.94
CA ILE A 52 4.67 17.86 -5.13
C ILE A 52 5.19 19.25 -5.49
N SER A 53 5.26 19.60 -6.78
CA SER A 53 5.68 20.92 -7.22
C SER A 53 4.76 22.02 -6.69
N ALA A 54 3.46 21.80 -6.63
CA ALA A 54 2.49 22.72 -6.07
C ALA A 54 2.69 22.89 -4.54
N ILE A 55 2.96 21.79 -3.82
CA ILE A 55 3.27 21.82 -2.38
C ILE A 55 4.54 22.62 -2.13
N ARG A 56 5.60 22.41 -2.91
CA ARG A 56 6.86 23.17 -2.80
C ARG A 56 6.67 24.66 -3.11
N ALA A 57 5.90 24.97 -4.15
CA ALA A 57 5.55 26.35 -4.49
C ALA A 57 4.74 27.04 -3.39
N GLY A 58 3.98 26.29 -2.62
CA GLY A 58 3.30 26.75 -1.40
C GLY A 58 4.21 26.97 -0.18
N GLY A 59 5.51 26.70 -0.31
CA GLY A 59 6.52 26.94 0.73
C GLY A 59 6.76 25.79 1.70
N SER A 60 6.28 24.57 1.41
CA SER A 60 6.53 23.40 2.27
C SER A 60 7.77 22.64 1.82
N ASP A 61 8.71 22.44 2.76
CA ASP A 61 9.91 21.61 2.58
C ASP A 61 9.79 20.22 3.21
N LEU A 62 8.62 19.87 3.75
CA LEU A 62 8.40 18.58 4.38
C LEU A 62 8.51 17.45 3.35
N PRO A 63 9.04 16.28 3.74
CA PRO A 63 9.11 15.13 2.85
C PRO A 63 7.74 14.75 2.29
N ALA A 64 7.68 14.50 0.98
CA ALA A 64 6.48 14.08 0.28
C ALA A 64 6.48 12.57 0.06
N THR A 65 5.35 11.94 0.30
CA THR A 65 5.12 10.51 0.08
C THR A 65 3.70 10.28 -0.42
N ALA A 66 3.42 9.07 -0.86
CA ALA A 66 2.08 8.62 -1.18
C ALA A 66 1.95 7.13 -0.86
N ASN A 67 0.75 6.71 -0.45
CA ASN A 67 0.47 5.33 -0.14
C ASN A 67 0.60 4.47 -1.40
N LEU A 68 1.62 3.64 -1.47
CA LEU A 68 1.72 2.60 -2.48
C LEU A 68 0.86 1.41 -2.06
N MET A 69 0.24 0.78 -3.02
CA MET A 69 -0.55 -0.40 -2.76
C MET A 69 0.30 -1.62 -3.06
N TYR A 70 0.34 -2.58 -2.17
CA TYR A 70 0.72 -3.95 -2.46
C TYR A 70 1.57 -4.13 -3.75
N ASP A 71 1.79 -5.32 -4.25
CA ASP A 71 2.42 -5.60 -5.55
C ASP A 71 1.46 -5.33 -6.74
N TYR A 72 0.93 -4.12 -6.80
CA TYR A 72 -0.02 -3.73 -7.83
C TYR A 72 0.62 -3.73 -9.21
N ASP A 73 0.19 -4.66 -10.07
CA ASP A 73 0.77 -4.92 -11.39
C ASP A 73 0.45 -3.85 -12.44
N GLY A 74 -0.39 -2.87 -12.09
CA GLY A 74 -0.76 -1.73 -12.95
C GLY A 74 0.27 -0.59 -12.96
N LEU A 75 1.19 -0.55 -11.98
CA LEU A 75 2.19 0.51 -11.81
C LEU A 75 3.60 -0.06 -11.60
N ASP A 76 4.57 0.53 -12.26
CA ASP A 76 5.99 0.28 -11.99
C ASP A 76 6.48 1.22 -10.87
N TYR A 77 6.48 0.74 -9.64
CA TYR A 77 6.89 1.52 -8.46
C TYR A 77 8.34 2.01 -8.50
N LYS A 78 9.21 1.40 -9.29
CA LYS A 78 10.59 1.90 -9.44
C LYS A 78 10.65 3.29 -10.05
N LYS A 79 9.66 3.67 -10.86
CA LYS A 79 9.58 5.02 -11.46
C LYS A 79 9.20 6.11 -10.46
N PHE A 80 8.66 5.75 -9.31
CA PHE A 80 8.33 6.69 -8.24
C PHE A 80 9.54 7.06 -7.39
N LYS A 81 10.63 6.29 -7.46
CA LYS A 81 11.84 6.47 -6.67
C LYS A 81 12.38 7.90 -6.65
N ASP A 82 12.37 8.57 -7.81
CA ASP A 82 12.98 9.90 -7.98
C ASP A 82 11.95 11.04 -7.77
N VAL A 83 10.73 10.71 -7.43
CA VAL A 83 9.64 11.68 -7.25
C VAL A 83 9.24 11.84 -5.80
N MET A 84 8.99 10.74 -5.10
CA MET A 84 8.69 10.76 -3.67
C MET A 84 9.95 10.80 -2.83
N ASP A 85 9.91 11.49 -1.69
CA ASP A 85 11.04 11.57 -0.76
C ASP A 85 11.16 10.30 0.07
N ILE A 86 10.05 9.72 0.50
CA ILE A 86 9.98 8.51 1.32
C ILE A 86 9.04 7.51 0.65
N ALA A 87 9.43 6.24 0.57
CA ALA A 87 8.52 5.18 0.18
C ALA A 87 7.54 4.89 1.31
N SER A 88 6.27 4.72 1.00
CA SER A 88 5.26 4.30 1.98
C SER A 88 4.20 3.40 1.34
N TRP A 89 3.58 2.56 2.13
CA TRP A 89 2.59 1.63 1.62
C TRP A 89 1.59 1.16 2.69
N ASP A 90 0.53 0.51 2.22
CA ASP A 90 -0.57 0.05 3.05
C ASP A 90 -0.57 -1.48 3.14
N ASN A 91 -0.55 -2.01 4.37
CA ASN A 91 -0.54 -3.45 4.60
C ASN A 91 -1.71 -3.91 5.47
N TYR A 92 -2.58 -4.73 4.88
CA TYR A 92 -3.74 -5.33 5.54
C TYR A 92 -3.68 -6.87 5.46
N PRO A 93 -2.78 -7.51 6.19
CA PRO A 93 -2.58 -8.96 6.12
C PRO A 93 -3.81 -9.73 6.58
N SER A 94 -4.10 -10.84 5.91
CA SER A 94 -5.28 -11.66 6.16
C SER A 94 -4.95 -12.80 7.14
N TRP A 95 -4.73 -12.47 8.42
CA TRP A 95 -4.37 -13.42 9.49
C TRP A 95 -5.45 -14.45 9.84
N HIS A 96 -6.58 -14.45 9.17
CA HIS A 96 -7.65 -15.44 9.35
C HIS A 96 -7.59 -16.59 8.35
N LYS A 97 -6.63 -16.60 7.45
CA LYS A 97 -6.34 -17.76 6.60
C LYS A 97 -5.83 -18.92 7.46
N LYS A 98 -5.98 -20.15 6.96
CA LYS A 98 -5.50 -21.35 7.68
C LYS A 98 -3.99 -21.32 7.92
N ASP A 99 -3.24 -20.73 7.00
CA ASP A 99 -1.80 -20.64 7.03
C ASP A 99 -1.35 -19.20 7.29
N ASN A 100 -1.02 -18.92 8.56
CA ASN A 100 -0.46 -17.64 8.96
C ASN A 100 1.00 -17.46 8.47
N TYR A 101 1.71 -18.57 8.22
CA TYR A 101 3.09 -18.50 7.72
C TYR A 101 3.14 -17.85 6.35
N THR A 102 2.32 -18.30 5.41
CA THR A 102 2.22 -17.66 4.08
C THR A 102 1.86 -16.18 4.20
N THR A 103 0.94 -15.81 5.09
CA THR A 103 0.58 -14.40 5.31
C THR A 103 1.77 -13.58 5.82
N ALA A 104 2.60 -14.15 6.71
CA ALA A 104 3.80 -13.49 7.19
C ALA A 104 4.87 -13.35 6.10
N VAL A 105 5.06 -14.39 5.27
CA VAL A 105 6.00 -14.37 4.14
C VAL A 105 5.58 -13.33 3.09
N ASP A 106 4.29 -13.27 2.76
CA ASP A 106 3.74 -12.27 1.84
C ASP A 106 4.02 -10.84 2.38
N GLY A 107 3.77 -10.60 3.67
CA GLY A 107 4.08 -9.33 4.32
C GLY A 107 5.57 -8.98 4.26
N ALA A 108 6.44 -9.94 4.59
CA ALA A 108 7.89 -9.77 4.53
C ALA A 108 8.37 -9.38 3.12
N LEU A 109 7.91 -10.10 2.09
CA LEU A 109 8.24 -9.80 0.70
C LEU A 109 7.87 -8.36 0.32
N GLN A 110 6.67 -7.92 0.71
CA GLN A 110 6.19 -6.59 0.39
C GLN A 110 6.97 -5.50 1.15
N HIS A 111 7.31 -5.71 2.41
CA HIS A 111 8.16 -4.80 3.17
C HIS A 111 9.54 -4.66 2.52
N ASP A 112 10.17 -5.76 2.13
CA ASP A 112 11.45 -5.74 1.43
C ASP A 112 11.37 -5.04 0.06
N LEU A 113 10.28 -5.26 -0.67
CA LEU A 113 10.01 -4.55 -1.93
C LEU A 113 9.97 -3.03 -1.70
N MET A 114 9.22 -2.55 -0.72
CA MET A 114 9.10 -1.12 -0.41
C MET A 114 10.45 -0.52 0.02
N ARG A 115 11.17 -1.21 0.91
CA ARG A 115 12.53 -0.81 1.28
C ARG A 115 13.45 -0.72 0.05
N SER A 116 13.33 -1.63 -0.90
CA SER A 116 14.18 -1.68 -2.10
C SER A 116 13.99 -0.49 -3.04
N ILE A 117 12.82 0.15 -3.04
CA ILE A 117 12.51 1.28 -3.93
C ILE A 117 13.49 2.44 -3.71
N LYS A 118 13.69 2.84 -2.44
CA LYS A 118 14.59 3.93 -2.07
C LYS A 118 15.93 3.44 -1.52
N LYS A 119 16.06 2.16 -1.18
CA LYS A 119 17.17 1.57 -0.41
C LYS A 119 17.38 2.31 0.93
N ALA A 120 16.29 2.68 1.55
CA ALA A 120 16.21 3.45 2.80
C ALA A 120 14.99 2.96 3.60
N PRO A 121 14.85 3.33 4.87
CA PRO A 121 13.65 3.08 5.64
C PRO A 121 12.39 3.56 4.88
N PHE A 122 11.28 2.87 5.08
CA PHE A 122 9.98 3.19 4.50
C PHE A 122 8.95 3.41 5.60
N LEU A 123 7.78 3.92 5.26
CA LEU A 123 6.68 4.05 6.21
C LEU A 123 5.62 2.99 5.93
N LEU A 124 5.24 2.23 6.96
CA LEU A 124 3.98 1.49 6.95
C LEU A 124 2.87 2.51 7.20
N MET A 125 2.33 3.08 6.11
CA MET A 125 1.43 4.23 6.14
C MET A 125 0.05 3.86 6.64
N GLU A 126 -0.42 2.66 6.29
CA GLU A 126 -1.67 2.13 6.81
C GLU A 126 -1.53 0.67 7.24
N SER A 127 -2.09 0.38 8.39
CA SER A 127 -2.42 -0.98 8.82
C SER A 127 -3.68 -0.95 9.66
N CYS A 128 -4.41 -2.07 9.70
CA CYS A 128 -5.59 -2.14 10.56
C CYS A 128 -5.20 -2.66 11.94
N PRO A 129 -5.55 -1.97 13.03
CA PRO A 129 -5.27 -2.47 14.38
C PRO A 129 -6.14 -3.68 14.74
N SER A 130 -7.28 -3.88 14.06
CA SER A 130 -8.21 -4.96 14.40
C SER A 130 -8.77 -5.67 13.17
N ALA A 131 -9.97 -5.37 12.75
CA ALA A 131 -10.70 -6.02 11.67
C ALA A 131 -10.82 -5.12 10.42
N THR A 132 -10.84 -5.74 9.24
CA THR A 132 -10.88 -5.03 7.95
C THR A 132 -12.20 -5.31 7.25
N ASN A 133 -13.10 -4.34 7.20
CA ASN A 133 -14.49 -4.53 6.76
C ASN A 133 -14.67 -4.90 5.28
N TRP A 134 -13.72 -4.55 4.42
CA TRP A 134 -13.76 -4.86 2.99
C TRP A 134 -13.17 -6.25 2.65
N LYS A 135 -12.72 -7.00 3.63
CA LYS A 135 -12.38 -8.42 3.45
C LYS A 135 -13.65 -9.27 3.42
N PRO A 136 -13.67 -10.42 2.72
CA PRO A 136 -14.84 -11.32 2.67
C PRO A 136 -15.34 -11.74 4.06
N ILE A 137 -14.43 -11.82 5.02
CA ILE A 137 -14.74 -12.10 6.42
C ILE A 137 -14.05 -11.05 7.28
N ASN A 138 -14.85 -10.27 7.99
CA ASN A 138 -14.36 -9.28 8.94
C ASN A 138 -14.03 -9.97 10.29
N LYS A 139 -12.75 -10.27 10.51
CA LYS A 139 -12.27 -10.91 11.74
C LYS A 139 -11.25 -10.05 12.46
N LEU A 140 -11.34 -10.05 13.77
CA LEU A 140 -10.29 -9.51 14.62
C LEU A 140 -9.00 -10.34 14.49
N LYS A 141 -7.86 -9.68 14.59
CA LYS A 141 -6.58 -10.36 14.79
C LYS A 141 -6.61 -11.18 16.10
N LYS A 142 -5.96 -12.32 16.10
CA LYS A 142 -5.75 -13.08 17.32
C LYS A 142 -4.86 -12.27 18.29
N PRO A 143 -4.99 -12.50 19.61
CA PRO A 143 -4.10 -11.88 20.60
C PRO A 143 -2.62 -12.05 20.23
N GLY A 144 -1.82 -11.00 20.37
CA GLY A 144 -0.39 -10.97 20.03
C GLY A 144 -0.07 -10.84 18.54
N MET A 145 -1.03 -11.08 17.64
CA MET A 145 -0.80 -11.02 16.18
C MET A 145 -0.55 -9.58 15.71
N HIS A 146 -1.15 -8.61 16.39
CA HIS A 146 -0.94 -7.21 16.04
C HIS A 146 0.51 -6.77 16.35
N LEU A 147 1.01 -7.14 17.52
CA LEU A 147 2.40 -6.89 17.91
C LEU A 147 3.38 -7.58 16.93
N ALA A 148 3.17 -8.87 16.65
CA ALA A 148 4.04 -9.61 15.72
C ALA A 148 4.10 -8.98 14.33
N ALA A 149 2.96 -8.57 13.76
CA ALA A 149 2.90 -7.95 12.44
C ALA A 149 3.56 -6.56 12.43
N SER A 150 3.40 -5.78 13.51
CA SER A 150 4.02 -4.45 13.65
C SER A 150 5.54 -4.57 13.76
N LEU A 151 6.04 -5.48 14.59
CA LEU A 151 7.48 -5.72 14.72
C LEU A 151 8.09 -6.33 13.47
N GLN A 152 7.34 -7.13 12.71
CA GLN A 152 7.80 -7.61 11.41
C GLN A 152 8.05 -6.44 10.45
N ALA A 153 7.14 -5.48 10.35
CA ALA A 153 7.34 -4.30 9.51
C ALA A 153 8.61 -3.54 9.89
N VAL A 154 8.82 -3.29 11.18
CA VAL A 154 10.03 -2.61 11.69
C VAL A 154 11.29 -3.43 11.41
N ALA A 155 11.27 -4.74 11.63
CA ALA A 155 12.41 -5.63 11.35
C ALA A 155 12.80 -5.65 9.86
N HIS A 156 11.84 -5.37 8.95
CA HIS A 156 12.09 -5.21 7.52
C HIS A 156 12.41 -3.76 7.11
N GLY A 157 12.54 -2.85 8.08
CA GLY A 157 13.01 -1.47 7.89
C GLY A 157 11.90 -0.45 7.73
N SER A 158 10.71 -0.70 8.26
CA SER A 158 9.71 0.35 8.42
C SER A 158 10.08 1.26 9.58
N ASP A 159 10.01 2.57 9.34
CA ASP A 159 10.26 3.62 10.33
C ASP A 159 8.98 4.02 11.09
N SER A 160 7.86 3.35 10.77
CA SER A 160 6.57 3.62 11.39
C SER A 160 5.63 2.44 11.33
N VAL A 161 4.64 2.44 12.23
CA VAL A 161 3.44 1.63 12.13
C VAL A 161 2.25 2.56 12.32
N LEU A 162 1.64 2.98 11.22
CA LEU A 162 0.50 3.89 11.22
C LEU A 162 -0.80 3.10 11.02
N TYR A 163 -1.88 3.63 11.55
CA TYR A 163 -3.15 2.93 11.59
C TYR A 163 -4.27 3.64 10.83
N PHE A 164 -4.94 2.92 9.99
CA PHE A 164 -6.27 3.26 9.58
C PHE A 164 -7.25 2.40 10.39
N GLN A 165 -7.94 2.97 11.45
CA GLN A 165 -7.98 4.37 11.79
C GLN A 165 -7.91 4.58 13.31
N LEU A 166 -7.72 5.83 13.76
CA LEU A 166 -7.69 6.12 15.19
C LEU A 166 -9.05 5.87 15.84
N ARG A 167 -10.14 6.43 15.29
CA ARG A 167 -11.50 6.30 15.80
C ARG A 167 -12.44 5.74 14.75
N GLN A 168 -13.20 4.72 15.12
CA GLN A 168 -14.12 4.04 14.23
C GLN A 168 -15.20 4.97 13.68
N SER A 169 -15.36 4.99 12.35
CA SER A 169 -16.35 5.81 11.65
C SER A 169 -17.77 5.43 12.06
N GLN A 170 -18.64 6.44 12.26
CA GLN A 170 -20.03 6.21 12.65
C GLN A 170 -20.96 5.93 11.47
N GLY A 171 -20.50 6.23 10.26
CA GLY A 171 -21.26 6.07 9.02
C GLY A 171 -20.39 5.76 7.82
N ALA A 172 -20.98 5.78 6.62
CA ALA A 172 -20.38 5.46 5.32
C ALA A 172 -19.92 4.00 5.18
N SER A 173 -19.24 3.70 4.08
CA SER A 173 -18.86 2.33 3.71
C SER A 173 -17.90 1.68 4.71
N GLU A 174 -17.11 2.46 5.43
CA GLU A 174 -16.10 1.98 6.38
C GLU A 174 -16.54 2.02 7.85
N LYS A 175 -17.84 2.16 8.09
CA LYS A 175 -18.42 2.15 9.43
C LYS A 175 -17.95 0.98 10.31
N PHE A 176 -17.72 -0.19 9.72
CA PHE A 176 -17.28 -1.39 10.43
C PHE A 176 -15.80 -1.70 10.24
N HIS A 177 -15.03 -0.77 9.68
CA HIS A 177 -13.57 -0.91 9.67
C HIS A 177 -13.02 -0.79 11.09
N GLY A 178 -12.07 -1.63 11.44
CA GLY A 178 -11.45 -1.60 12.76
C GLY A 178 -10.70 -0.29 13.02
N ALA A 179 -10.62 0.07 14.28
CA ALA A 179 -9.94 1.28 14.73
C ALA A 179 -9.24 1.03 16.06
N VAL A 180 -8.37 1.94 16.47
CA VAL A 180 -7.76 1.93 17.80
C VAL A 180 -8.82 2.14 18.87
N ILE A 181 -9.71 3.12 18.64
CA ILE A 181 -10.89 3.41 19.48
C ILE A 181 -12.12 3.02 18.69
N ASP A 182 -12.85 2.04 19.17
CA ASP A 182 -14.07 1.55 18.54
C ASP A 182 -15.29 2.45 18.77
N HIS A 183 -16.47 2.01 18.34
CA HIS A 183 -17.72 2.76 18.52
C HIS A 183 -18.07 3.00 20.00
N TYR A 184 -17.62 2.14 20.89
CA TYR A 184 -17.78 2.30 22.34
C TYR A 184 -17.02 3.52 22.88
N GLY A 185 -15.87 3.84 22.27
CA GLY A 185 -15.09 5.04 22.58
C GLY A 185 -14.20 4.91 23.82
N GLY A 186 -14.02 3.70 24.37
CA GLY A 186 -13.17 3.45 25.52
C GLY A 186 -11.72 3.10 25.15
N ASP A 187 -10.86 3.13 26.14
CA ASP A 187 -9.45 2.73 26.09
C ASP A 187 -9.19 1.37 26.76
N ASP A 188 -10.25 0.71 27.19
CA ASP A 188 -10.20 -0.57 27.92
C ASP A 188 -10.33 -1.80 27.01
N THR A 189 -10.44 -1.61 25.70
CA THR A 189 -10.54 -2.71 24.73
C THR A 189 -9.21 -3.46 24.57
N ARG A 190 -9.29 -4.72 24.15
CA ARG A 190 -8.08 -5.49 23.80
C ARG A 190 -7.29 -4.82 22.68
N VAL A 191 -7.95 -4.30 21.67
CA VAL A 191 -7.32 -3.63 20.52
C VAL A 191 -6.53 -2.40 20.98
N PHE A 192 -7.11 -1.56 21.81
CA PHE A 192 -6.44 -0.39 22.37
C PHE A 192 -5.18 -0.79 23.15
N ARG A 193 -5.29 -1.80 24.03
CA ARG A 193 -4.15 -2.30 24.81
C ARG A 193 -3.05 -2.89 23.93
N GLU A 194 -3.40 -3.64 22.88
CA GLU A 194 -2.42 -4.19 21.93
C GLU A 194 -1.70 -3.09 21.13
N VAL A 195 -2.38 -2.01 20.74
CA VAL A 195 -1.75 -0.84 20.13
C VAL A 195 -0.81 -0.12 21.09
N ALA A 196 -1.24 0.08 22.34
CA ALA A 196 -0.39 0.67 23.37
C ALA A 196 0.84 -0.19 23.66
N GLU A 197 0.71 -1.51 23.60
CA GLU A 197 1.83 -2.46 23.74
C GLU A 197 2.84 -2.30 22.60
N VAL A 198 2.40 -2.17 21.35
CA VAL A 198 3.29 -1.87 20.22
C VAL A 198 4.09 -0.60 20.49
N GLY A 199 3.44 0.48 20.95
CA GLY A 199 4.12 1.73 21.27
C GLY A 199 5.21 1.54 22.34
N LYS A 200 4.92 0.83 23.42
CA LYS A 200 5.90 0.52 24.49
C LYS A 200 7.09 -0.28 23.98
N VAL A 201 6.84 -1.29 23.15
CA VAL A 201 7.94 -2.11 22.60
C VAL A 201 8.79 -1.28 21.64
N LEU A 202 8.19 -0.45 20.79
CA LEU A 202 8.94 0.44 19.90
C LEU A 202 9.81 1.43 20.68
N GLU A 203 9.31 1.98 21.78
CA GLU A 203 10.10 2.84 22.69
C GLU A 203 11.32 2.10 23.27
N GLN A 204 11.18 0.82 23.62
CA GLN A 204 12.28 0.01 24.14
C GLN A 204 13.36 -0.32 23.11
N ILE A 205 13.00 -0.39 21.83
CA ILE A 205 13.93 -0.73 20.73
C ILE A 205 14.33 0.48 19.90
N GLN A 206 14.05 1.70 20.35
CA GLN A 206 14.28 2.94 19.59
C GLN A 206 15.75 3.13 19.13
N GLU A 207 16.71 2.53 19.85
CA GLU A 207 18.12 2.58 19.46
C GLU A 207 18.47 1.71 18.25
N THR A 208 17.56 0.82 17.84
CA THR A 208 17.77 -0.08 16.70
C THR A 208 17.23 0.47 15.39
N VAL A 209 16.59 1.62 15.43
CA VAL A 209 16.00 2.31 14.27
C VAL A 209 17.04 3.20 13.65
N GLY A 210 17.39 2.95 12.37
CA GLY A 210 18.39 3.73 11.65
C GLY A 210 18.47 3.38 10.18
#